data_d474f824054e673d9b80d6fb574a021f
#
_entry.id   d474f824054e673d9b80d6fb574a021f
#
_cell.length_a   1.000
_cell.length_b   1.000
_cell.length_c   1.000
_cell.angle_alpha   90.00
_cell.angle_beta   90.00
_cell.angle_gamma   90.00
#
_symmetry.space_group_name_H-M   'P 1'
#
loop_
_entity.id
_entity.type
_entity.pdbx_description
1 polymer ?
#
loop_
_entity_poly.entity_id
_entity_poly.type
_entity_poly.pdbx_seq_one_letter_code
_entity_poly.pdbx_strand_id
1 'polypeptide(L)' 'KGYTIMEIDAPSSFWNKTLKDLNLKALYRIDVLLIRRKFPPQTITLPSAGEMIRKGDLLILAGLAENIKKIIKDTK' A
#
# COMPACT_ATOMS: atom_id res chain seq x y z
N LYS A 1 15.41 -0.61 13.31
CA LYS A 1 14.68 -0.93 14.53
C LYS A 1 13.22 -0.58 14.36
N GLY A 2 12.34 -1.56 14.52
CA GLY A 2 10.93 -1.37 14.25
C GLY A 2 10.59 -1.42 12.77
N TYR A 3 11.59 -1.62 11.89
CA TYR A 3 11.36 -1.77 10.47
C TYR A 3 10.73 -3.14 10.20
N THR A 4 9.69 -3.17 9.39
CA THR A 4 8.95 -4.40 9.17
C THR A 4 8.32 -4.45 7.78
N ILE A 5 7.85 -5.63 7.43
CA ILE A 5 7.04 -5.86 6.24
C ILE A 5 5.67 -6.29 6.74
N MET A 6 4.63 -5.66 6.24
CA MET A 6 3.27 -5.92 6.72
C MET A 6 2.28 -5.95 5.56
N GLU A 7 1.33 -6.88 5.66
CA GLU A 7 0.25 -6.98 4.69
C GLU A 7 -0.99 -6.27 5.24
N ILE A 8 -1.59 -5.40 4.43
CA ILE A 8 -2.84 -4.73 4.80
C ILE A 8 -3.83 -4.79 3.64
N ASP A 9 -5.11 -4.79 3.96
CA ASP A 9 -6.13 -4.56 2.96
C ASP A 9 -6.05 -3.11 2.50
N ALA A 10 -6.19 -2.87 1.19
CA ALA A 10 -6.19 -1.51 0.69
C ALA A 10 -7.36 -0.73 1.30
N PRO A 11 -7.09 0.36 2.02
CA PRO A 11 -8.17 1.18 2.58
C PRO A 11 -9.04 1.75 1.47
N SER A 12 -10.32 1.98 1.75
CA SER A 12 -11.23 2.50 0.74
C SER A 12 -10.77 3.85 0.18
N SER A 13 -10.09 4.65 0.98
CA SER A 13 -9.54 5.93 0.54
C SER A 13 -8.44 5.80 -0.51
N PHE A 14 -7.87 4.60 -0.68
CA PHE A 14 -6.84 4.33 -1.68
C PHE A 14 -7.42 3.85 -3.01
N TRP A 15 -8.67 3.41 -3.03
CA TRP A 15 -9.25 2.82 -4.22
C TRP A 15 -9.32 3.83 -5.36
N ASN A 16 -8.97 3.36 -6.57
CA ASN A 16 -8.99 4.15 -7.80
C ASN A 16 -7.97 5.29 -7.80
N LYS A 17 -6.96 5.19 -6.94
CA LYS A 17 -5.84 6.14 -6.91
C LYS A 17 -4.56 5.42 -7.27
N THR A 18 -3.65 6.13 -7.92
CA THR A 18 -2.34 5.57 -8.25
C THR A 18 -1.40 5.70 -7.05
N LEU A 19 -0.31 4.93 -7.07
CA LEU A 19 0.71 5.05 -6.04
C LEU A 19 1.30 6.46 -6.03
N LYS A 20 1.43 7.08 -7.20
CA LYS A 20 1.91 8.46 -7.30
C LYS A 20 0.98 9.41 -6.54
N ASP A 21 -0.33 9.26 -6.74
CA ASP A 21 -1.32 10.12 -6.07
C ASP A 21 -1.28 9.94 -4.56
N LEU A 22 -1.08 8.70 -4.10
CA LEU A 22 -1.04 8.40 -2.67
C LEU A 22 0.24 8.88 -2.02
N ASN A 23 1.34 8.93 -2.77
CA ASN A 23 2.62 9.47 -2.31
C ASN A 23 3.06 8.91 -0.95
N LEU A 24 2.93 7.59 -0.76
CA LEU A 24 3.19 6.96 0.52
C LEU A 24 4.64 7.09 0.97
N LYS A 25 5.58 7.09 0.01
CA LYS A 25 7.00 7.24 0.32
C LYS A 25 7.28 8.59 0.97
N ALA A 26 6.76 9.67 0.40
CA ALA A 26 7.01 11.00 0.94
C ALA A 26 6.24 11.26 2.23
N LEU A 27 4.99 10.78 2.33
CA LEU A 27 4.15 11.08 3.48
C LEU A 27 4.42 10.18 4.68
N TYR A 28 4.71 8.90 4.44
CA TYR A 28 4.84 7.92 5.51
C TYR A 28 6.17 7.16 5.49
N ARG A 29 7.03 7.41 4.51
CA ARG A 29 8.29 6.69 4.31
C ARG A 29 8.06 5.18 4.20
N ILE A 30 7.03 4.83 3.46
CA ILE A 30 6.61 3.44 3.24
C ILE A 30 6.82 3.07 1.78
N ASP A 31 7.36 1.88 1.54
CA ASP A 31 7.47 1.31 0.20
C ASP A 31 6.37 0.28 0.01
N VAL A 32 5.77 0.27 -1.18
CA VAL A 32 4.83 -0.79 -1.57
C VAL A 32 5.63 -1.83 -2.34
N LEU A 33 5.85 -2.99 -1.73
CA LEU A 33 6.66 -4.05 -2.33
C LEU A 33 5.90 -4.83 -3.39
N LEU A 34 4.62 -5.11 -3.12
CA LEU A 34 3.78 -5.76 -4.11
C LEU A 34 2.31 -5.53 -3.78
N ILE A 35 1.48 -5.73 -4.80
CA ILE A 35 0.03 -5.67 -4.68
C ILE A 35 -0.48 -7.04 -5.06
N ARG A 36 -1.29 -7.65 -4.20
CA ARG A 36 -1.93 -8.92 -4.50
C ARG A 36 -3.40 -8.68 -4.81
N ARG A 37 -3.76 -8.91 -6.06
CA ARG A 37 -5.10 -8.65 -6.56
C ARG A 37 -5.91 -9.94 -6.63
N LYS A 38 -7.20 -9.85 -6.33
CA LYS A 38 -8.05 -11.04 -6.25
C LYS A 38 -8.86 -11.28 -7.53
N PHE A 39 -9.27 -10.23 -8.23
CA PHE A 39 -10.20 -10.34 -9.36
C PHE A 39 -9.74 -9.49 -10.55
N PRO A 40 -9.07 -10.08 -11.55
CA PRO A 40 -8.59 -11.47 -11.59
C PRO A 40 -7.37 -11.65 -10.66
N PRO A 41 -7.07 -12.88 -10.23
CA PRO A 41 -5.90 -13.12 -9.39
C PRO A 41 -4.63 -12.67 -10.10
N GLN A 42 -3.85 -11.82 -9.44
CA GLN A 42 -2.65 -11.24 -10.02
C GLN A 42 -1.75 -10.74 -8.91
N THR A 43 -0.45 -10.91 -9.08
CA THR A 43 0.55 -10.33 -8.18
C THR A 43 1.35 -9.31 -8.97
N ILE A 44 1.35 -8.07 -8.50
CA ILE A 44 2.10 -6.98 -9.12
C ILE A 44 3.28 -6.68 -8.22
N THR A 45 4.47 -7.08 -8.66
CA THR A 45 5.71 -6.95 -7.88
C THR A 45 6.37 -5.61 -8.19
N LEU A 46 6.82 -4.93 -7.16
CA LEU A 46 7.48 -3.62 -7.27
C LEU A 46 6.67 -2.70 -8.20
N PRO A 47 5.42 -2.41 -7.84
CA PRO A 47 4.54 -1.66 -8.73
C PRO A 47 5.09 -0.28 -9.05
N SER A 48 4.82 0.19 -10.26
CA SER A 48 5.24 1.51 -10.70
C SER A 48 4.36 2.60 -10.09
N ALA A 49 4.81 3.83 -10.19
CA ALA A 49 4.06 4.99 -9.68
C ALA A 49 2.66 5.12 -10.31
N GLY A 50 2.51 4.65 -11.53
CA GLY A 50 1.22 4.71 -12.24
C GLY A 50 0.26 3.57 -11.92
N GLU A 51 0.67 2.63 -11.09
CA GLU A 51 -0.20 1.50 -10.74
C GLU A 51 -1.37 1.97 -9.89
N MET A 52 -2.58 1.62 -10.30
CA MET A 52 -3.79 2.01 -9.59
C MET A 52 -4.18 0.96 -8.57
N ILE A 53 -4.55 1.41 -7.37
CA ILE A 53 -5.05 0.53 -6.32
C ILE A 53 -6.53 0.30 -6.56
N ARG A 54 -6.98 -0.93 -6.36
CA ARG A 54 -8.38 -1.32 -6.56
C ARG A 54 -8.97 -1.91 -5.30
N LYS A 55 -10.28 -1.82 -5.21
CA LYS A 55 -11.02 -2.46 -4.13
C LYS A 55 -10.64 -3.94 -4.03
N GLY A 56 -10.36 -4.42 -2.83
CA GLY A 56 -9.99 -5.81 -2.59
C GLY A 56 -8.51 -6.09 -2.72
N ASP A 57 -7.69 -5.13 -3.12
CA ASP A 57 -6.24 -5.34 -3.20
C ASP A 57 -5.65 -5.52 -1.81
N LEU A 58 -4.67 -6.42 -1.71
CA LEU A 58 -3.81 -6.54 -0.54
C LEU A 58 -2.49 -5.87 -0.87
N LEU A 59 -2.02 -5.04 0.05
CA LEU A 59 -0.77 -4.30 -0.12
C LEU A 59 0.28 -4.88 0.82
N ILE A 60 1.45 -5.22 0.28
CA ILE A 60 2.58 -5.62 1.10
C ILE A 60 3.48 -4.40 1.22
N LEU A 61 3.57 -3.88 2.44
CA LEU A 61 4.26 -2.63 2.73
C LEU A 61 5.53 -2.89 3.52
N ALA A 62 6.55 -2.06 3.29
CA ALA A 62 7.79 -2.10 4.05
C ALA A 62 8.06 -0.72 4.62
N GLY A 63 8.40 -0.67 5.90
CA GLY A 63 8.70 0.58 6.58
C GLY A 63 8.70 0.39 8.09
N LEU A 64 8.79 1.49 8.81
CA LEU A 64 8.69 1.43 10.27
C LEU A 64 7.26 1.06 10.66
N ALA A 65 7.13 0.14 11.61
CA ALA A 65 5.81 -0.32 12.07
C ALA A 65 4.92 0.85 12.48
N GLU A 66 5.48 1.84 13.16
CA GLU A 66 4.72 3.01 13.58
C GLU A 66 4.16 3.82 12.40
N ASN A 67 4.90 3.86 11.30
CA ASN A 67 4.45 4.57 10.11
C ASN A 67 3.34 3.82 9.40
N ILE A 68 3.43 2.49 9.34
CA ILE A 68 2.38 1.67 8.77
C ILE A 68 1.09 1.81 9.59
N LYS A 69 1.22 1.84 10.92
CA LYS A 69 0.07 2.05 11.81
C LYS A 69 -0.59 3.40 11.59
N LYS A 70 0.19 4.44 11.25
CA LYS A 70 -0.36 5.74 10.92
C LYS A 70 -1.24 5.67 9.68
N ILE A 71 -0.82 4.92 8.67
CA ILE A 71 -1.64 4.73 7.47
C ILE A 71 -2.99 4.15 7.85
N ILE A 72 -2.99 3.08 8.63
CA ILE A 72 -4.22 2.42 9.05
C ILE A 72 -5.12 3.38 9.83
N LYS A 73 -4.53 4.17 10.72
CA LYS A 73 -5.26 5.13 11.53
C LYS A 73 -5.84 6.27 10.70
N ASP A 74 -5.03 6.83 9.80
CA ASP A 74 -5.42 8.01 9.01
C ASP A 74 -6.49 7.70 7.97
N THR A 75 -6.58 6.44 7.54
CA THR A 75 -7.48 6.03 6.46
C THR A 75 -8.74 5.35 6.92
N LYS A 76 -8.96 5.33 8.20
CA LYS A 76 -10.11 4.69 8.82
C LYS A 76 -11.42 5.40 8.51
#